data_a3e27a7a79b96598ab8da0a230b565f5
#
_entry.id   a3e27a7a79b96598ab8da0a230b565f5
#
_cell.length_a   1.000
_cell.length_b   1.000
_cell.length_c   1.000
_cell.angle_alpha   90.00
_cell.angle_beta   90.00
_cell.angle_gamma   90.00
#
_symmetry.space_group_name_H-M   'P 1'
#
loop_
_entity.id
_entity.type
_entity.pdbx_description
1 polymer ?
#
loop_
_entity_poly.entity_id
_entity_poly.type
_entity_poly.pdbx_seq_one_letter_code
_entity_poly.pdbx_strand_id
1 'polypeptide(L)'
;AQAYSNSGANAISVLTEPHYFQGNLEYLTAIRRYVPTPLLRKDFIVDKYQIVEALVYGADFILLIAKALGTKELKELYDYAIHLGLEVLVEIHDKEDLTKAIKCGATIIGINHRNLDTFEMDMTLCDKLIPLIPNGKIIVAESGVSNVETIKRLSSIGADTFLIGEHFMRVPSIEDELKKFKNSFLE
;
A
#
# COMPACT_ATOMS: atom_id res chain seq x y z
N ALA A 1 -6.26 2.74 -14.71
CA ALA A 1 -7.19 2.53 -13.60
C ALA A 1 -8.40 1.69 -14.02
N GLN A 2 -9.04 2.00 -15.15
CA GLN A 2 -10.17 1.19 -15.67
C GLN A 2 -9.75 -0.26 -15.96
N ALA A 3 -8.59 -0.48 -16.55
CA ALA A 3 -8.06 -1.83 -16.78
C ALA A 3 -7.89 -2.62 -15.46
N TYR A 4 -7.34 -1.99 -14.42
CA TYR A 4 -7.24 -2.61 -13.09
C TYR A 4 -8.60 -2.93 -12.50
N SER A 5 -9.52 -1.96 -12.51
CA SER A 5 -10.87 -2.11 -11.96
C SER A 5 -11.63 -3.23 -12.66
N ASN A 6 -11.65 -3.22 -14.00
CA ASN A 6 -12.35 -4.22 -14.83
C ASN A 6 -11.77 -5.63 -14.69
N SER A 7 -10.48 -5.74 -14.37
CA SER A 7 -9.81 -7.03 -14.12
C SER A 7 -9.91 -7.48 -12.67
N GLY A 8 -10.62 -6.72 -11.83
CA GLY A 8 -10.93 -7.08 -10.46
C GLY A 8 -9.79 -6.83 -9.48
N ALA A 9 -9.01 -5.76 -9.65
CA ALA A 9 -8.14 -5.28 -8.59
C ALA A 9 -8.96 -4.93 -7.34
N ASN A 10 -8.49 -5.31 -6.17
CA ASN A 10 -9.19 -5.05 -4.91
C ASN A 10 -9.07 -3.58 -4.49
N ALA A 11 -7.96 -2.93 -4.86
CA ALA A 11 -7.71 -1.51 -4.66
C ALA A 11 -6.75 -0.99 -5.73
N ILE A 12 -6.69 0.33 -5.91
CA ILE A 12 -5.78 0.99 -6.84
C ILE A 12 -4.96 2.03 -6.08
N SER A 13 -3.64 1.91 -6.14
CA SER A 13 -2.72 2.90 -5.58
C SER A 13 -2.50 4.02 -6.59
N VAL A 14 -2.80 5.25 -6.19
CA VAL A 14 -2.67 6.46 -7.00
C VAL A 14 -1.53 7.30 -6.46
N LEU A 15 -0.49 7.51 -7.27
CA LEU A 15 0.64 8.36 -6.93
C LEU A 15 0.20 9.83 -6.98
N THR A 16 0.32 10.54 -5.86
CA THR A 16 -0.11 11.94 -5.75
C THR A 16 1.04 12.90 -5.44
N GLU A 17 2.16 12.40 -4.95
CA GLU A 17 3.34 13.20 -4.65
C GLU A 17 4.07 13.59 -5.96
N PRO A 18 4.33 14.89 -6.22
CA PRO A 18 4.79 15.35 -7.54
C PRO A 18 6.29 15.19 -7.78
N HIS A 19 7.13 15.18 -6.75
CA HIS A 19 8.60 15.24 -6.91
C HIS A 19 9.23 13.85 -6.98
N TYR A 20 8.91 12.97 -6.03
CA TYR A 20 9.50 11.63 -5.93
C TYR A 20 8.72 10.60 -6.74
N PHE A 21 7.38 10.72 -6.77
CA PHE A 21 6.52 9.76 -7.46
C PHE A 21 5.99 10.28 -8.82
N GLN A 22 6.28 11.54 -9.17
CA GLN A 22 5.80 12.19 -10.38
C GLN A 22 4.27 12.11 -10.52
N GLY A 23 3.58 12.14 -9.37
CA GLY A 23 2.13 12.06 -9.26
C GLY A 23 1.44 13.41 -9.30
N ASN A 24 0.13 13.37 -9.13
CA ASN A 24 -0.70 14.57 -8.99
C ASN A 24 -1.95 14.23 -8.20
N LEU A 25 -2.32 15.08 -7.25
CA LEU A 25 -3.50 14.90 -6.41
C LEU A 25 -4.80 14.83 -7.22
N GLU A 26 -4.90 15.58 -8.34
CA GLU A 26 -6.02 15.56 -9.26
C GLU A 26 -6.30 14.19 -9.89
N TYR A 27 -5.29 13.30 -9.92
CA TYR A 27 -5.49 11.94 -10.43
C TYR A 27 -6.52 11.14 -9.63
N LEU A 28 -6.63 11.38 -8.32
CA LEU A 28 -7.65 10.74 -7.48
C LEU A 28 -9.06 11.08 -7.98
N THR A 29 -9.35 12.38 -8.13
CA THR A 29 -10.67 12.84 -8.62
C THR A 29 -10.94 12.37 -10.05
N ALA A 30 -9.92 12.43 -10.92
CA ALA A 30 -10.05 11.97 -12.30
C ALA A 30 -10.38 10.46 -12.36
N ILE A 31 -9.69 9.63 -11.59
CA ILE A 31 -9.88 8.17 -11.54
C ILE A 31 -11.22 7.83 -10.90
N ARG A 32 -11.59 8.49 -9.79
CA ARG A 32 -12.84 8.23 -9.07
C ARG A 32 -14.09 8.34 -9.96
N ARG A 33 -14.07 9.20 -10.98
CA ARG A 33 -15.17 9.35 -11.93
C ARG A 33 -15.46 8.09 -12.76
N TYR A 34 -14.47 7.20 -12.90
CA TYR A 34 -14.54 6.06 -13.83
C TYR A 34 -14.53 4.71 -13.13
N VAL A 35 -14.09 4.63 -11.86
CA VAL A 35 -13.93 3.35 -11.16
C VAL A 35 -14.54 3.40 -9.77
N PRO A 36 -15.29 2.37 -9.35
CA PRO A 36 -15.77 2.21 -7.98
C PRO A 36 -14.73 1.59 -7.04
N THR A 37 -13.66 1.03 -7.60
CA THR A 37 -12.58 0.35 -6.84
C THR A 37 -11.96 1.29 -5.82
N PRO A 38 -11.70 0.84 -4.58
CA PRO A 38 -11.04 1.64 -3.55
C PRO A 38 -9.73 2.26 -4.02
N LEU A 39 -9.50 3.53 -3.70
CA LEU A 39 -8.32 4.31 -4.10
C LEU A 39 -7.43 4.63 -2.91
N LEU A 40 -6.17 4.20 -2.98
CA LEU A 40 -5.12 4.60 -2.05
C LEU A 40 -4.47 5.90 -2.53
N ARG A 41 -4.44 6.93 -1.68
CA ARG A 41 -3.52 8.06 -1.87
C ARG A 41 -2.12 7.63 -1.47
N LYS A 42 -1.23 7.42 -2.44
CA LYS A 42 0.18 7.13 -2.20
C LYS A 42 0.99 8.42 -2.24
N ASP A 43 1.33 8.88 -1.04
CA ASP A 43 1.97 10.17 -0.79
C ASP A 43 2.77 10.13 0.51
N PHE A 44 3.61 11.14 0.78
CA PHE A 44 4.23 11.37 2.09
C PHE A 44 3.29 12.23 2.95
N ILE A 45 2.43 11.58 3.74
CA ILE A 45 1.48 12.27 4.59
C ILE A 45 2.11 12.54 5.95
N VAL A 46 2.26 13.82 6.29
CA VAL A 46 2.88 14.31 7.51
C VAL A 46 1.99 15.33 8.26
N ASP A 47 0.86 15.71 7.68
CA ASP A 47 -0.06 16.70 8.26
C ASP A 47 -1.52 16.28 8.08
N LYS A 48 -2.37 16.63 9.05
CA LYS A 48 -3.82 16.35 9.02
C LYS A 48 -4.52 17.01 7.83
N TYR A 49 -4.03 18.13 7.34
CA TYR A 49 -4.56 18.77 6.15
C TYR A 49 -4.51 17.84 4.94
N GLN A 50 -3.40 17.09 4.74
CA GLN A 50 -3.27 16.15 3.64
C GLN A 50 -4.29 14.98 3.74
N ILE A 51 -4.71 14.62 4.96
CA ILE A 51 -5.75 13.59 5.18
C ILE A 51 -7.12 14.10 4.73
N VAL A 52 -7.44 15.36 5.06
CA VAL A 52 -8.67 16.03 4.58
C VAL A 52 -8.65 16.15 3.05
N GLU A 53 -7.52 16.55 2.47
CA GLU A 53 -7.34 16.56 1.01
C GLU A 53 -7.62 15.19 0.40
N ALA A 54 -7.04 14.12 0.96
CA ALA A 54 -7.24 12.76 0.45
C ALA A 54 -8.74 12.42 0.35
N LEU A 55 -9.49 12.71 1.42
CA LEU A 55 -10.93 12.49 1.48
C LEU A 55 -11.68 13.32 0.41
N VAL A 56 -11.38 14.62 0.31
CA VAL A 56 -12.03 15.53 -0.65
C VAL A 56 -11.76 15.13 -2.10
N TYR A 57 -10.54 14.67 -2.39
CA TYR A 57 -10.15 14.21 -3.73
C TYR A 57 -10.61 12.79 -4.06
N GLY A 58 -11.24 12.08 -3.12
CA GLY A 58 -11.92 10.80 -3.37
C GLY A 58 -11.09 9.56 -3.08
N ALA A 59 -10.08 9.66 -2.20
CA ALA A 59 -9.41 8.49 -1.65
C ALA A 59 -10.31 7.75 -0.65
N ASP A 60 -10.20 6.43 -0.59
CA ASP A 60 -10.85 5.59 0.42
C ASP A 60 -9.88 5.26 1.55
N PHE A 61 -8.58 5.28 1.25
CA PHE A 61 -7.54 5.07 2.25
C PHE A 61 -6.25 5.83 1.91
N ILE A 62 -5.39 5.98 2.92
CA ILE A 62 -4.14 6.71 2.83
C ILE A 62 -2.95 5.85 3.22
N LEU A 63 -1.75 6.28 2.80
CA LEU A 63 -0.48 5.73 3.24
C LEU A 63 0.09 6.56 4.39
N LEU A 64 0.47 5.92 5.49
CA LEU A 64 1.34 6.50 6.51
C LEU A 64 2.64 5.70 6.59
N ILE A 65 3.77 6.36 6.41
CA ILE A 65 5.10 5.74 6.41
C ILE A 65 5.68 5.85 7.81
N ALA A 66 5.77 4.73 8.55
CA ALA A 66 6.22 4.72 9.93
C ALA A 66 7.66 5.24 10.09
N LYS A 67 8.52 5.02 9.11
CA LYS A 67 9.89 5.53 9.08
C LYS A 67 9.96 7.07 9.05
N ALA A 68 9.00 7.71 8.37
CA ALA A 68 8.96 9.17 8.22
C ALA A 68 8.32 9.89 9.42
N LEU A 69 7.69 9.17 10.34
CA LEU A 69 6.91 9.73 11.44
C LEU A 69 7.41 9.28 12.80
N GLY A 70 7.35 10.19 13.78
CA GLY A 70 7.49 9.82 15.19
C GLY A 70 6.30 8.99 15.68
N THR A 71 6.49 8.19 16.73
CA THR A 71 5.42 7.30 17.25
C THR A 71 4.12 8.06 17.61
N LYS A 72 4.24 9.26 18.17
CA LYS A 72 3.09 10.09 18.55
C LYS A 72 2.39 10.65 17.31
N GLU A 73 3.16 11.18 16.37
CA GLU A 73 2.64 11.73 15.12
C GLU A 73 1.91 10.68 14.29
N LEU A 74 2.52 9.48 14.14
CA LEU A 74 1.89 8.36 13.45
C LEU A 74 0.53 8.02 14.07
N LYS A 75 0.46 7.94 15.41
CA LYS A 75 -0.78 7.67 16.13
C LYS A 75 -1.83 8.74 15.91
N GLU A 76 -1.44 10.01 16.00
CA GLU A 76 -2.36 11.15 15.81
C GLU A 76 -2.92 11.23 14.39
N LEU A 77 -2.08 10.98 13.37
CA LEU A 77 -2.52 10.96 11.97
C LEU A 77 -3.38 9.73 11.67
N TYR A 78 -3.03 8.57 12.21
CA TYR A 78 -3.81 7.34 12.08
C TYR A 78 -5.22 7.51 12.65
N ASP A 79 -5.32 7.95 13.93
CA ASP A 79 -6.61 8.14 14.58
C ASP A 79 -7.46 9.19 13.85
N TYR A 80 -6.83 10.24 13.34
CA TYR A 80 -7.53 11.30 12.62
C TYR A 80 -8.09 10.78 11.29
N ALA A 81 -7.34 9.97 10.55
CA ALA A 81 -7.81 9.34 9.32
C ALA A 81 -8.99 8.41 9.57
N ILE A 82 -8.88 7.52 10.57
CA ILE A 82 -9.98 6.62 10.97
C ILE A 82 -11.22 7.41 11.41
N HIS A 83 -11.05 8.50 12.15
CA HIS A 83 -12.17 9.37 12.56
C HIS A 83 -12.91 9.98 11.37
N LEU A 84 -12.20 10.27 10.28
CA LEU A 84 -12.79 10.78 9.04
C LEU A 84 -13.38 9.67 8.13
N GLY A 85 -13.28 8.41 8.53
CA GLY A 85 -13.79 7.27 7.77
C GLY A 85 -12.86 6.76 6.68
N LEU A 86 -11.59 7.16 6.69
CA LEU A 86 -10.56 6.62 5.80
C LEU A 86 -9.91 5.38 6.43
N GLU A 87 -9.62 4.36 5.64
CA GLU A 87 -8.70 3.29 6.03
C GLU A 87 -7.25 3.76 5.93
N VAL A 88 -6.35 3.06 6.61
CA VAL A 88 -4.93 3.46 6.66
C VAL A 88 -4.02 2.25 6.41
N LEU A 89 -3.19 2.34 5.37
CA LEU A 89 -2.06 1.46 5.15
C LEU A 89 -0.84 2.05 5.88
N VAL A 90 -0.34 1.36 6.91
CA VAL A 90 0.88 1.77 7.61
C VAL A 90 2.06 0.99 7.04
N GLU A 91 2.94 1.70 6.32
CA GLU A 91 4.14 1.14 5.69
C GLU A 91 5.30 1.07 6.68
N ILE A 92 5.97 -0.09 6.72
CA ILE A 92 7.11 -0.38 7.61
C ILE A 92 8.29 -0.93 6.82
N HIS A 93 9.53 -0.68 7.34
CA HIS A 93 10.79 -1.13 6.73
C HIS A 93 11.68 -1.92 7.70
N ASP A 94 11.34 -1.96 8.98
CA ASP A 94 12.09 -2.65 10.01
C ASP A 94 11.24 -2.96 11.26
N LYS A 95 11.88 -3.52 12.30
CA LYS A 95 11.22 -3.86 13.58
C LYS A 95 10.82 -2.63 14.39
N GLU A 96 11.54 -1.53 14.26
CA GLU A 96 11.21 -0.29 14.96
C GLU A 96 9.91 0.29 14.38
N ASP A 97 9.81 0.35 13.06
CA ASP A 97 8.61 0.76 12.35
C ASP A 97 7.41 -0.15 12.68
N LEU A 98 7.62 -1.48 12.72
CA LEU A 98 6.59 -2.43 13.14
C LEU A 98 6.10 -2.11 14.56
N THR A 99 7.02 -1.78 15.47
CA THR A 99 6.64 -1.41 16.85
C THR A 99 5.77 -0.15 16.87
N LYS A 100 6.08 0.85 16.04
CA LYS A 100 5.25 2.06 15.88
C LYS A 100 3.88 1.71 15.30
N ALA A 101 3.82 0.89 14.25
CA ALA A 101 2.59 0.46 13.62
C ALA A 101 1.66 -0.31 14.58
N ILE A 102 2.20 -1.22 15.39
CA ILE A 102 1.43 -1.94 16.41
C ILE A 102 0.90 -0.96 17.48
N LYS A 103 1.74 -0.03 17.97
CA LYS A 103 1.36 0.94 18.99
C LYS A 103 0.30 1.93 18.51
N CYS A 104 0.30 2.30 17.25
CA CYS A 104 -0.76 3.17 16.71
C CYS A 104 -2.09 2.43 16.49
N GLY A 105 -2.10 1.10 16.51
CA GLY A 105 -3.29 0.27 16.31
C GLY A 105 -3.53 -0.12 14.85
N ALA A 106 -2.53 -0.01 13.98
CA ALA A 106 -2.66 -0.32 12.56
C ALA A 106 -3.34 -1.68 12.32
N THR A 107 -4.34 -1.68 11.44
CA THR A 107 -5.07 -2.88 11.00
C THR A 107 -4.51 -3.41 9.68
N ILE A 108 -3.99 -2.53 8.83
CA ILE A 108 -3.36 -2.86 7.55
C ILE A 108 -1.89 -2.44 7.63
N ILE A 109 -0.99 -3.39 7.51
CA ILE A 109 0.46 -3.17 7.62
C ILE A 109 1.12 -3.54 6.31
N GLY A 110 1.80 -2.56 5.70
CA GLY A 110 2.59 -2.74 4.48
C GLY A 110 4.05 -2.99 4.80
N ILE A 111 4.63 -4.08 4.28
CA ILE A 111 6.06 -4.36 4.37
C ILE A 111 6.69 -3.99 3.04
N ASN A 112 7.43 -2.88 3.02
CA ASN A 112 8.08 -2.41 1.81
C ASN A 112 9.50 -2.96 1.69
N HIS A 113 9.72 -3.87 0.73
CA HIS A 113 11.04 -4.46 0.47
C HIS A 113 12.07 -3.44 -0.04
N ARG A 114 11.64 -2.27 -0.51
CA ARG A 114 12.55 -1.21 -0.98
C ARG A 114 12.94 -0.30 0.16
N ASN A 115 14.23 -0.22 0.43
CA ASN A 115 14.77 0.77 1.36
C ASN A 115 14.57 2.19 0.79
N LEU A 116 13.99 3.11 1.57
CA LEU A 116 13.71 4.47 1.10
C LEU A 116 14.96 5.37 1.00
N ASP A 117 16.06 5.02 1.68
CA ASP A 117 17.28 5.80 1.67
C ASP A 117 18.24 5.35 0.55
N THR A 118 18.40 4.02 0.37
CA THR A 118 19.36 3.43 -0.58
C THR A 118 18.73 2.94 -1.87
N PHE A 119 17.39 2.81 -1.90
CA PHE A 119 16.60 2.17 -2.96
C PHE A 119 16.92 0.69 -3.21
N GLU A 120 17.75 0.09 -2.36
CA GLU A 120 18.04 -1.34 -2.41
C GLU A 120 16.81 -2.19 -2.04
N MET A 121 16.75 -3.40 -2.60
CA MET A 121 15.65 -4.34 -2.38
C MET A 121 16.06 -5.45 -1.42
N ASP A 122 15.36 -5.61 -0.31
CA ASP A 122 15.50 -6.77 0.59
C ASP A 122 14.25 -7.67 0.50
N MET A 123 14.27 -8.62 -0.42
CA MET A 123 13.16 -9.57 -0.61
C MET A 123 12.97 -10.57 0.54
N THR A 124 13.83 -10.52 1.57
CA THR A 124 13.72 -11.33 2.80
C THR A 124 13.03 -10.59 3.95
N LEU A 125 12.65 -9.33 3.73
CA LEU A 125 12.08 -8.50 4.79
C LEU A 125 10.75 -9.05 5.33
N CYS A 126 9.89 -9.56 4.45
CA CYS A 126 8.66 -10.24 4.84
C CYS A 126 8.94 -11.46 5.74
N ASP A 127 9.94 -12.28 5.40
CA ASP A 127 10.32 -13.45 6.21
C ASP A 127 10.73 -13.06 7.64
N LYS A 128 11.33 -11.86 7.79
CA LYS A 128 11.80 -11.34 9.09
C LYS A 128 10.70 -10.69 9.92
N LEU A 129 9.74 -10.01 9.27
CA LEU A 129 8.76 -9.17 9.96
C LEU A 129 7.40 -9.84 10.15
N ILE A 130 6.91 -10.63 9.19
CA ILE A 130 5.59 -11.28 9.28
C ILE A 130 5.43 -12.11 10.57
N PRO A 131 6.41 -12.93 10.99
CA PRO A 131 6.28 -13.71 12.24
C PRO A 131 6.16 -12.87 13.51
N LEU A 132 6.46 -11.56 13.44
CA LEU A 132 6.38 -10.63 14.57
C LEU A 132 5.08 -9.82 14.59
N ILE A 133 4.27 -9.90 13.54
CA ILE A 133 3.00 -9.18 13.42
C ILE A 133 1.92 -9.96 14.19
N PRO A 134 1.17 -9.31 15.09
CA PRO A 134 0.05 -9.96 15.78
C PRO A 134 -1.03 -10.44 14.81
N ASN A 135 -1.67 -11.56 15.13
CA ASN A 135 -2.79 -12.09 14.36
C ASN A 135 -3.93 -11.07 14.18
N GLY A 136 -4.66 -11.19 13.09
CA GLY A 136 -5.81 -10.33 12.78
C GLY A 136 -5.45 -9.01 12.11
N LYS A 137 -4.23 -8.87 11.62
CA LYS A 137 -3.79 -7.76 10.75
C LYS A 137 -3.82 -8.21 9.29
N ILE A 138 -4.09 -7.27 8.38
CA ILE A 138 -3.92 -7.47 6.94
C ILE A 138 -2.48 -7.11 6.58
N ILE A 139 -1.76 -8.04 5.99
CA ILE A 139 -0.35 -7.87 5.63
C ILE A 139 -0.22 -7.66 4.14
N VAL A 140 0.30 -6.49 3.76
CA VAL A 140 0.55 -6.08 2.38
C VAL A 140 2.05 -6.21 2.08
N ALA A 141 2.43 -7.04 1.11
CA ALA A 141 3.81 -7.05 0.62
C ALA A 141 3.97 -6.03 -0.51
N GLU A 142 4.94 -5.13 -0.36
CA GLU A 142 5.16 -4.02 -1.28
C GLU A 142 6.54 -4.09 -1.93
N SER A 143 6.62 -3.66 -3.17
CA SER A 143 7.83 -3.65 -4.02
C SER A 143 8.41 -5.03 -4.34
N GLY A 144 9.01 -5.16 -5.52
CA GLY A 144 9.73 -6.38 -5.95
C GLY A 144 8.86 -7.58 -6.33
N VAL A 145 7.53 -7.47 -6.26
CA VAL A 145 6.63 -8.55 -6.68
C VAL A 145 6.42 -8.43 -8.19
N SER A 146 6.94 -9.41 -8.94
CA SER A 146 6.94 -9.37 -10.42
C SER A 146 6.55 -10.69 -11.09
N ASN A 147 6.27 -11.74 -10.31
CA ASN A 147 5.88 -13.04 -10.84
C ASN A 147 5.04 -13.84 -9.83
N VAL A 148 4.39 -14.89 -10.32
CA VAL A 148 3.51 -15.78 -9.54
C VAL A 148 4.25 -16.51 -8.43
N GLU A 149 5.50 -16.93 -8.69
CA GLU A 149 6.32 -17.66 -7.72
C GLU A 149 6.60 -16.80 -6.47
N THR A 150 6.91 -15.50 -6.67
CA THR A 150 7.08 -14.55 -5.57
C THR A 150 5.79 -14.39 -4.76
N ILE A 151 4.64 -14.28 -5.44
CA ILE A 151 3.33 -14.19 -4.79
C ILE A 151 3.08 -15.45 -3.94
N LYS A 152 3.20 -16.64 -4.52
CA LYS A 152 3.01 -17.92 -3.81
C LYS A 152 3.93 -18.05 -2.59
N ARG A 153 5.21 -17.67 -2.73
CA ARG A 153 6.16 -17.67 -1.62
C ARG A 153 5.73 -16.71 -0.50
N LEU A 154 5.42 -15.48 -0.84
CA LEU A 154 5.04 -14.47 0.16
C LEU A 154 3.70 -14.82 0.83
N SER A 155 2.73 -15.35 0.08
CA SER A 155 1.47 -15.86 0.66
C SER A 155 1.72 -17.02 1.62
N SER A 156 2.63 -17.94 1.30
CA SER A 156 2.92 -19.10 2.16
C SER A 156 3.54 -18.71 3.51
N ILE A 157 4.13 -17.53 3.63
CA ILE A 157 4.67 -16.99 4.88
C ILE A 157 3.72 -16.01 5.57
N GLY A 158 2.53 -15.75 5.01
CA GLY A 158 1.46 -14.99 5.66
C GLY A 158 1.17 -13.60 5.08
N ALA A 159 1.65 -13.27 3.88
CA ALA A 159 1.19 -12.06 3.19
C ALA A 159 -0.22 -12.28 2.64
N ASP A 160 -1.15 -11.36 2.94
CA ASP A 160 -2.56 -11.45 2.53
C ASP A 160 -2.80 -10.78 1.18
N THR A 161 -2.00 -9.77 0.83
CA THR A 161 -2.19 -8.97 -0.38
C THR A 161 -0.87 -8.35 -0.86
N PHE A 162 -0.87 -7.83 -2.09
CA PHE A 162 0.34 -7.35 -2.77
C PHE A 162 0.10 -5.99 -3.42
N LEU A 163 0.99 -5.04 -3.16
CA LEU A 163 1.02 -3.77 -3.85
C LEU A 163 2.03 -3.85 -4.99
N ILE A 164 1.52 -3.89 -6.23
CA ILE A 164 2.32 -4.11 -7.44
C ILE A 164 2.07 -2.95 -8.41
N GLY A 165 3.09 -2.17 -8.71
CA GLY A 165 3.00 -1.05 -9.66
C GLY A 165 3.94 -1.25 -10.86
N GLU A 166 5.24 -1.28 -10.61
CA GLU A 166 6.28 -1.30 -11.64
C GLU A 166 6.09 -2.43 -12.67
N HIS A 167 5.75 -3.63 -12.22
CA HIS A 167 5.53 -4.78 -13.09
C HIS A 167 4.40 -4.53 -14.09
N PHE A 168 3.23 -4.05 -13.59
CA PHE A 168 2.07 -3.80 -14.45
C PHE A 168 2.27 -2.65 -15.43
N MET A 169 3.19 -1.71 -15.16
CA MET A 169 3.52 -0.64 -16.09
C MET A 169 4.42 -1.09 -17.26
N ARG A 170 4.99 -2.30 -17.16
CA ARG A 170 5.92 -2.85 -18.16
C ARG A 170 5.31 -3.94 -19.05
N VAL A 171 4.15 -4.48 -18.69
CA VAL A 171 3.51 -5.56 -19.45
C VAL A 171 2.65 -5.02 -20.58
N PRO A 172 2.50 -5.78 -21.69
CA PRO A 172 1.68 -5.37 -22.83
C PRO A 172 0.18 -5.29 -22.52
N SER A 173 -0.32 -6.15 -21.63
CA SER A 173 -1.73 -6.22 -21.22
C SER A 173 -1.81 -6.32 -19.70
N ILE A 174 -2.31 -5.26 -19.06
CA ILE A 174 -2.57 -5.23 -17.62
C ILE A 174 -3.65 -6.27 -17.26
N GLU A 175 -4.70 -6.36 -18.08
CA GLU A 175 -5.84 -7.23 -17.86
C GLU A 175 -5.44 -8.71 -17.81
N ASP A 176 -4.62 -9.15 -18.75
CA ASP A 176 -4.19 -10.54 -18.83
C ASP A 176 -3.24 -10.90 -17.69
N GLU A 177 -2.29 -10.00 -17.40
CA GLU A 177 -1.33 -10.25 -16.33
C GLU A 177 -2.00 -10.22 -14.94
N LEU A 178 -2.95 -9.32 -14.70
CA LEU A 178 -3.69 -9.28 -13.44
C LEU A 178 -4.55 -10.55 -13.25
N LYS A 179 -5.21 -11.04 -14.32
CA LYS A 179 -5.94 -12.31 -14.28
C LYS A 179 -5.02 -13.48 -13.97
N LYS A 180 -3.85 -13.55 -14.58
CA LYS A 180 -2.83 -14.57 -14.30
C LYS A 180 -2.41 -14.55 -12.83
N PHE A 181 -2.14 -13.39 -12.27
CA PHE A 181 -1.78 -13.24 -10.86
C PHE A 181 -2.91 -13.67 -9.94
N LYS A 182 -4.15 -13.23 -10.21
CA LYS A 182 -5.32 -13.61 -9.42
C LYS A 182 -5.58 -15.12 -9.41
N ASN A 183 -5.50 -15.76 -10.58
CA ASN A 183 -5.71 -17.20 -10.68
C ASN A 183 -4.69 -18.00 -9.87
N SER A 184 -3.49 -17.46 -9.68
CA SER A 184 -2.45 -18.12 -8.87
C SER A 184 -2.76 -18.19 -7.36
N PHE A 185 -3.76 -17.43 -6.88
CA PHE A 185 -4.25 -17.49 -5.51
C PHE A 185 -5.36 -18.53 -5.31
N LEU A 186 -5.98 -18.99 -6.40
CA LEU A 186 -7.11 -19.91 -6.36
C LEU A 186 -6.67 -21.38 -6.44
N GLU A 187 -5.40 -21.61 -6.76
CA GLU A 187 -4.74 -22.92 -6.82
C GLU A 187 -3.92 -23.18 -5.53
#